data_6ee83e5c1d91c772b190bcbb0d3c32f3
#
_entry.id   6ee83e5c1d91c772b190bcbb0d3c32f3
#
_cell.length_a   1.000
_cell.length_b   1.000
_cell.length_c   1.000
_cell.angle_alpha   90.00
_cell.angle_beta   90.00
_cell.angle_gamma   90.00
#
_symmetry.space_group_name_H-M   'P 1'
#
loop_
_entity.id
_entity.type
_entity.pdbx_description
1 polymer ?
#
loop_
_entity_poly.entity_id
_entity_poly.type
_entity_poly.pdbx_seq_one_letter_code
_entity_poly.pdbx_strand_id
1 'polypeptide(L)'
;PGYLFGSDLSSDGRQTNSHCAVYIDNQNSSEFRDIDGWLKTPKKVIINGPSNVPKEISYDDGIGIFEGAHDGYVKSHGLTHVRKLKLSQDGQSLEGEDLMIAIEDSHKRQFDKISKENSSAKMSAKAAFHLHPNVAVRLDHENNLASLALKNGEVWIFNFGLDLNLQLEPTIFFENGLFEPLDSKKLILSTDLLEYGTRIKWSLVRALD
;
A
#
# COMPACT_ATOMS: atom_id res chain seq x y z
N PRO A 1 -0.97 10.16 7.26
CA PRO A 1 -2.20 10.81 6.81
C PRO A 1 -3.06 11.14 8.02
N GLY A 2 -3.35 12.46 8.19
CA GLY A 2 -4.18 12.93 9.29
C GLY A 2 -5.63 12.51 9.12
N TYR A 3 -6.27 12.14 10.21
CA TYR A 3 -7.71 11.86 10.22
C TYR A 3 -8.49 13.16 10.05
N LEU A 4 -9.41 13.17 9.08
CA LEU A 4 -10.25 14.32 8.83
C LEU A 4 -11.66 14.13 9.29
N PHE A 5 -12.19 15.21 9.84
CA PHE A 5 -13.58 15.40 10.16
C PHE A 5 -14.23 16.28 9.07
N GLY A 6 -14.69 15.63 7.98
CA GLY A 6 -15.44 16.29 6.94
C GLY A 6 -16.12 15.25 6.06
N SER A 7 -17.39 15.47 5.66
CA SER A 7 -18.31 14.43 5.20
C SER A 7 -17.81 13.59 4.01
N ASP A 8 -17.17 14.17 3.03
CA ASP A 8 -16.78 13.44 1.82
C ASP A 8 -15.29 13.05 1.80
N LEU A 9 -14.40 13.94 2.24
CA LEU A 9 -12.96 13.68 2.31
C LEU A 9 -12.59 12.62 3.38
N SER A 10 -13.35 12.51 4.48
CA SER A 10 -13.12 11.49 5.51
C SER A 10 -13.38 10.07 5.01
N SER A 11 -14.27 9.90 4.03
CA SER A 11 -14.56 8.58 3.44
C SER A 11 -13.43 8.12 2.54
N ASP A 12 -12.87 9.01 1.76
CA ASP A 12 -11.78 8.69 0.82
C ASP A 12 -10.47 8.44 1.56
N GLY A 13 -10.21 9.16 2.64
CA GLY A 13 -9.05 8.93 3.51
C GLY A 13 -9.04 7.58 4.24
N ARG A 14 -10.17 6.85 4.27
CA ARG A 14 -10.27 5.50 4.87
C ARG A 14 -10.06 4.37 3.87
N GLN A 15 -9.95 4.66 2.59
CA GLN A 15 -9.72 3.66 1.55
C GLN A 15 -8.28 3.13 1.62
N THR A 16 -8.07 1.87 1.24
CA THR A 16 -6.74 1.25 1.28
C THR A 16 -5.74 2.00 0.41
N ASN A 17 -6.15 2.51 -0.75
CA ASN A 17 -5.30 3.27 -1.67
C ASN A 17 -4.93 4.68 -1.17
N SER A 18 -5.51 5.13 -0.05
CA SER A 18 -5.14 6.38 0.64
C SER A 18 -4.05 6.19 1.70
N HIS A 19 -3.50 5.00 1.81
CA HIS A 19 -2.45 4.63 2.74
C HIS A 19 -1.26 4.00 2.00
N CYS A 20 -0.10 3.93 2.68
CA CYS A 20 1.07 3.16 2.19
C CYS A 20 0.80 1.66 2.35
N ALA A 21 -0.12 1.14 1.54
CA ALA A 21 -0.65 -0.22 1.62
C ALA A 21 -0.78 -0.84 0.23
N VAL A 22 -0.99 -2.17 0.21
CA VAL A 22 -1.30 -2.90 -1.04
C VAL A 22 -2.80 -3.03 -1.20
N TYR A 23 -3.28 -2.82 -2.42
CA TYR A 23 -4.66 -3.05 -2.82
C TYR A 23 -4.72 -3.81 -4.14
N ILE A 24 -5.83 -4.50 -4.38
CA ILE A 24 -6.06 -5.26 -5.62
C ILE A 24 -7.01 -4.45 -6.49
N ASP A 25 -6.58 -4.10 -7.70
CA ASP A 25 -7.33 -3.22 -8.61
C ASP A 25 -7.75 -1.92 -7.90
N ASN A 26 -9.05 -1.73 -7.66
CA ASN A 26 -9.59 -0.60 -6.91
C ASN A 26 -10.35 -1.06 -5.64
N GLN A 27 -10.07 -2.28 -5.15
CA GLN A 27 -10.76 -2.82 -4.00
C GLN A 27 -10.00 -2.58 -2.69
N ASN A 28 -10.76 -2.26 -1.66
CA ASN A 28 -10.25 -2.10 -0.31
C ASN A 28 -10.08 -3.44 0.39
N SER A 29 -9.14 -3.51 1.34
CA SER A 29 -9.01 -4.64 2.28
C SER A 29 -10.17 -4.73 3.27
N SER A 30 -11.02 -3.69 3.33
CA SER A 30 -12.20 -3.60 4.19
C SER A 30 -13.38 -3.04 3.42
N GLU A 31 -14.57 -3.53 3.70
CA GLU A 31 -15.82 -3.05 3.12
C GLU A 31 -16.50 -2.06 4.07
N PHE A 32 -16.93 -0.93 3.53
CA PHE A 32 -17.60 0.12 4.27
C PHE A 32 -19.08 0.21 3.85
N ARG A 33 -19.93 0.53 4.82
CA ARG A 33 -21.34 0.83 4.58
C ARG A 33 -21.71 2.14 5.23
N ASP A 34 -22.51 2.93 4.53
CA ASP A 34 -23.16 4.10 5.09
C ASP A 34 -24.32 3.66 5.98
N ILE A 35 -24.35 4.17 7.20
CA ILE A 35 -25.49 4.03 8.10
C ILE A 35 -26.03 5.41 8.43
N ASP A 36 -27.36 5.55 8.40
CA ASP A 36 -28.04 6.75 8.84
C ASP A 36 -27.87 6.90 10.35
N GLY A 37 -27.08 7.89 10.76
CA GLY A 37 -26.99 8.26 12.17
C GLY A 37 -28.28 8.94 12.64
N TRP A 38 -28.61 8.81 13.94
CA TRP A 38 -29.79 9.47 14.54
C TRP A 38 -29.84 10.99 14.28
N LEU A 39 -28.71 11.61 14.06
CA LEU A 39 -28.59 13.06 13.75
C LEU A 39 -28.48 13.36 12.23
N LYS A 40 -28.88 12.42 11.35
CA LYS A 40 -28.78 12.55 9.86
C LYS A 40 -27.35 12.82 9.35
N THR A 41 -26.32 12.57 10.15
CA THR A 41 -24.94 12.58 9.66
C THR A 41 -24.61 11.19 9.15
N PRO A 42 -24.36 11.00 7.84
CA PRO A 42 -23.96 9.71 7.32
C PRO A 42 -22.67 9.25 8.00
N LYS A 43 -22.72 8.06 8.59
CA LYS A 43 -21.58 7.46 9.26
C LYS A 43 -21.16 6.19 8.51
N LYS A 44 -19.94 6.16 7.98
CA LYS A 44 -19.38 4.95 7.39
C LYS A 44 -18.84 4.02 8.47
N VAL A 45 -19.35 2.80 8.48
CA VAL A 45 -18.87 1.73 9.36
C VAL A 45 -18.21 0.62 8.55
N ILE A 46 -17.23 -0.04 9.12
CA ILE A 46 -16.65 -1.27 8.56
C ILE A 46 -17.65 -2.39 8.83
N ILE A 47 -18.15 -3.03 7.77
CA ILE A 47 -19.04 -4.18 7.84
C ILE A 47 -18.32 -5.49 7.57
N ASN A 48 -17.19 -5.43 6.89
CA ASN A 48 -16.32 -6.56 6.62
C ASN A 48 -14.89 -6.05 6.51
N GLY A 49 -13.96 -6.75 7.15
CA GLY A 49 -12.54 -6.37 7.13
C GLY A 49 -11.67 -7.54 7.57
N PRO A 50 -10.36 -7.34 7.69
CA PRO A 50 -9.46 -8.36 8.18
C PRO A 50 -9.89 -8.88 9.55
N SER A 51 -9.98 -10.19 9.69
CA SER A 51 -10.29 -10.90 10.94
C SER A 51 -9.03 -11.45 11.60
N ASN A 52 -8.00 -11.71 10.81
CA ASN A 52 -6.71 -12.20 11.26
C ASN A 52 -5.60 -11.25 10.78
N VAL A 53 -4.88 -10.64 11.74
CA VAL A 53 -3.82 -9.65 11.49
C VAL A 53 -2.60 -10.00 12.35
N PRO A 54 -1.91 -11.12 12.08
CA PRO A 54 -0.69 -11.48 12.79
C PRO A 54 0.42 -10.48 12.49
N LYS A 55 1.26 -10.23 13.48
CA LYS A 55 2.46 -9.40 13.33
C LYS A 55 3.57 -9.90 14.24
N GLU A 56 4.80 -9.72 13.78
CA GLU A 56 6.01 -10.00 14.52
C GLU A 56 7.01 -8.86 14.32
N ILE A 57 7.77 -8.54 15.36
CA ILE A 57 8.91 -7.63 15.31
C ILE A 57 10.09 -8.37 15.92
N SER A 58 11.18 -8.43 15.19
CA SER A 58 12.43 -9.05 15.64
C SER A 58 13.62 -8.18 15.30
N TYR A 59 14.77 -8.51 15.87
CA TYR A 59 16.04 -7.85 15.59
C TYR A 59 17.07 -8.93 15.32
N ASP A 60 17.83 -8.73 14.25
CA ASP A 60 18.91 -9.63 13.86
C ASP A 60 20.14 -8.79 13.53
N ASP A 61 21.18 -8.93 14.34
CA ASP A 61 22.46 -8.20 14.20
C ASP A 61 22.29 -6.67 14.00
N GLY A 62 21.40 -6.07 14.77
CA GLY A 62 21.07 -4.64 14.71
C GLY A 62 20.07 -4.24 13.63
N ILE A 63 19.68 -5.16 12.74
CA ILE A 63 18.65 -4.94 11.72
C ILE A 63 17.28 -5.13 12.35
N GLY A 64 16.43 -4.11 12.23
CA GLY A 64 15.03 -4.22 12.64
C GLY A 64 14.20 -4.92 11.58
N ILE A 65 13.48 -5.98 11.96
CA ILE A 65 12.62 -6.75 11.06
C ILE A 65 11.18 -6.67 11.55
N PHE A 66 10.27 -6.30 10.65
CA PHE A 66 8.83 -6.37 10.86
C PHE A 66 8.23 -7.34 9.84
N GLU A 67 7.38 -8.25 10.31
CA GLU A 67 6.51 -9.06 9.46
C GLU A 67 5.07 -8.88 9.93
N GLY A 68 4.17 -8.62 8.98
CA GLY A 68 2.75 -8.48 9.26
C GLY A 68 1.92 -9.03 8.12
N ALA A 69 0.75 -9.59 8.43
CA ALA A 69 -0.17 -10.12 7.43
C ALA A 69 -1.61 -9.75 7.75
N HIS A 70 -2.49 -9.85 6.75
CA HIS A 70 -3.92 -9.77 6.96
C HIS A 70 -4.69 -10.56 5.89
N ASP A 71 -5.86 -11.07 6.29
CA ASP A 71 -6.79 -11.85 5.48
C ASP A 71 -7.85 -11.02 4.74
N GLY A 72 -7.68 -9.70 4.65
CA GLY A 72 -8.67 -8.78 4.09
C GLY A 72 -9.06 -9.04 2.63
N TYR A 73 -8.23 -9.77 1.86
CA TYR A 73 -8.52 -10.14 0.47
C TYR A 73 -8.90 -11.62 0.30
N VAL A 74 -8.91 -12.41 1.36
CA VAL A 74 -9.23 -13.86 1.27
C VAL A 74 -10.64 -14.07 0.77
N LYS A 75 -11.61 -13.37 1.30
CA LYS A 75 -13.01 -13.52 0.92
C LYS A 75 -13.28 -13.08 -0.52
N SER A 76 -12.68 -12.00 -0.96
CA SER A 76 -12.88 -11.42 -2.29
C SER A 76 -12.03 -12.11 -3.36
N HIS A 77 -10.75 -12.38 -3.09
CA HIS A 77 -9.76 -12.82 -4.09
C HIS A 77 -9.05 -14.13 -3.72
N GLY A 78 -9.29 -14.70 -2.55
CA GLY A 78 -8.55 -15.86 -2.06
C GLY A 78 -7.10 -15.55 -1.67
N LEU A 79 -6.75 -14.28 -1.42
CA LEU A 79 -5.38 -13.84 -1.19
C LEU A 79 -5.20 -13.26 0.22
N THR A 80 -4.15 -13.69 0.89
CA THR A 80 -3.61 -13.06 2.10
C THR A 80 -2.51 -12.11 1.69
N HIS A 81 -2.52 -10.89 2.23
CA HIS A 81 -1.39 -9.95 2.09
C HIS A 81 -0.42 -10.14 3.24
N VAL A 82 0.86 -10.23 2.92
CA VAL A 82 1.97 -10.25 3.89
C VAL A 82 2.93 -9.12 3.53
N ARG A 83 3.35 -8.34 4.53
CA ARG A 83 4.40 -7.33 4.38
C ARG A 83 5.56 -7.63 5.29
N LYS A 84 6.77 -7.66 4.72
CA LYS A 84 8.03 -7.72 5.44
C LYS A 84 8.81 -6.43 5.22
N LEU A 85 9.31 -5.86 6.31
CA LEU A 85 10.19 -4.68 6.28
C LEU A 85 11.47 -5.01 7.01
N LYS A 86 12.60 -4.53 6.48
CA LYS A 86 13.91 -4.60 7.12
C LYS A 86 14.54 -3.22 7.15
N LEU A 87 14.79 -2.72 8.34
CA LEU A 87 15.46 -1.43 8.55
C LEU A 87 16.90 -1.69 8.95
N SER A 88 17.85 -1.11 8.21
CA SER A 88 19.28 -1.20 8.54
C SER A 88 19.58 -0.57 9.91
N GLN A 89 20.64 -1.01 10.55
CA GLN A 89 21.07 -0.54 11.88
C GLN A 89 21.30 0.97 11.93
N ASP A 90 21.83 1.54 10.87
CA ASP A 90 22.08 2.98 10.74
C ASP A 90 20.85 3.80 10.31
N GLY A 91 19.72 3.12 10.04
CA GLY A 91 18.48 3.75 9.57
C GLY A 91 18.54 4.33 8.16
N GLN A 92 19.59 4.03 7.37
CA GLN A 92 19.78 4.60 6.04
C GLN A 92 19.26 3.72 4.89
N SER A 93 18.74 2.53 5.22
CA SER A 93 18.14 1.63 4.24
C SER A 93 16.90 0.96 4.83
N LEU A 94 15.82 0.96 4.06
CA LEU A 94 14.59 0.22 4.32
C LEU A 94 14.30 -0.67 3.13
N GLU A 95 14.31 -1.99 3.34
CA GLU A 95 13.85 -2.96 2.35
C GLU A 95 12.42 -3.36 2.66
N GLY A 96 11.61 -3.51 1.63
CA GLY A 96 10.23 -3.95 1.73
C GLY A 96 9.91 -5.06 0.74
N GLU A 97 9.13 -6.02 1.21
CA GLU A 97 8.52 -7.05 0.37
C GLU A 97 7.04 -7.14 0.72
N ASP A 98 6.19 -7.01 -0.27
CA ASP A 98 4.77 -7.30 -0.18
C ASP A 98 4.47 -8.58 -0.94
N LEU A 99 3.80 -9.54 -0.30
CA LEU A 99 3.42 -10.81 -0.88
C LEU A 99 1.90 -10.96 -0.85
N MET A 100 1.31 -11.22 -2.01
CA MET A 100 -0.08 -11.62 -2.16
C MET A 100 -0.11 -13.13 -2.38
N ILE A 101 -0.69 -13.91 -1.45
CA ILE A 101 -0.60 -15.38 -1.49
C ILE A 101 -1.92 -16.08 -1.15
N ALA A 102 -2.25 -17.10 -1.94
CA ALA A 102 -3.32 -18.06 -1.62
C ALA A 102 -2.74 -19.22 -0.80
N ILE A 103 -3.02 -19.24 0.50
CA ILE A 103 -2.41 -20.21 1.43
C ILE A 103 -3.11 -21.58 1.36
N GLU A 104 -4.43 -21.60 1.49
CA GLU A 104 -5.24 -22.82 1.55
C GLU A 104 -5.79 -23.20 0.17
N ASP A 105 -6.19 -24.46 0.00
CA ASP A 105 -6.82 -24.89 -1.25
C ASP A 105 -8.18 -24.22 -1.51
N SER A 106 -8.90 -23.84 -0.46
CA SER A 106 -10.09 -23.00 -0.55
C SER A 106 -9.76 -21.62 -1.14
N HIS A 107 -8.65 -21.02 -0.75
CA HIS A 107 -8.16 -19.74 -1.23
C HIS A 107 -7.74 -19.81 -2.72
N LYS A 108 -7.05 -20.89 -3.10
CA LYS A 108 -6.67 -21.14 -4.50
C LYS A 108 -7.92 -21.28 -5.40
N ARG A 109 -8.92 -22.04 -4.94
CA ARG A 109 -10.20 -22.16 -5.68
C ARG A 109 -10.91 -20.81 -5.83
N GLN A 110 -10.90 -19.97 -4.80
CA GLN A 110 -11.48 -18.62 -4.88
C GLN A 110 -10.69 -17.74 -5.87
N PHE A 111 -9.36 -17.76 -5.81
CA PHE A 111 -8.50 -17.06 -6.77
C PHE A 111 -8.80 -17.48 -8.21
N ASP A 112 -8.83 -18.79 -8.49
CA ASP A 112 -9.12 -19.33 -9.83
C ASP A 112 -10.50 -18.92 -10.34
N LYS A 113 -11.49 -18.90 -9.44
CA LYS A 113 -12.85 -18.45 -9.78
C LYS A 113 -12.85 -17.00 -10.22
N ILE A 114 -12.28 -16.10 -9.43
CA ILE A 114 -12.22 -14.66 -9.72
C ILE A 114 -11.37 -14.38 -10.97
N SER A 115 -10.25 -15.09 -11.13
CA SER A 115 -9.39 -14.96 -12.32
C SER A 115 -10.13 -15.34 -13.60
N LYS A 116 -10.99 -16.37 -13.57
CA LYS A 116 -11.83 -16.78 -14.70
C LYS A 116 -12.96 -15.79 -14.97
N GLU A 117 -13.61 -15.28 -13.94
CA GLU A 117 -14.69 -14.29 -14.06
C GLU A 117 -14.17 -12.96 -14.65
N ASN A 118 -12.93 -12.58 -14.34
CA ASN A 118 -12.26 -11.40 -14.87
C ASN A 118 -11.44 -11.66 -16.15
N SER A 119 -11.79 -12.65 -16.93
CA SER A 119 -11.03 -13.06 -18.13
C SER A 119 -10.76 -11.95 -19.15
N SER A 120 -11.49 -10.85 -19.12
CA SER A 120 -11.30 -9.66 -19.96
C SER A 120 -10.31 -8.63 -19.40
N ALA A 121 -9.99 -8.69 -18.10
CA ALA A 121 -9.04 -7.79 -17.45
C ALA A 121 -8.22 -8.58 -16.42
N LYS A 122 -6.89 -8.48 -16.49
CA LYS A 122 -6.02 -9.11 -15.51
C LYS A 122 -6.17 -8.43 -14.16
N MET A 123 -6.26 -9.22 -13.09
CA MET A 123 -6.15 -8.69 -11.73
C MET A 123 -4.76 -8.13 -11.49
N SER A 124 -4.66 -6.99 -10.83
CA SER A 124 -3.38 -6.39 -10.48
C SER A 124 -3.27 -6.05 -8.99
N ALA A 125 -2.11 -6.33 -8.41
CA ALA A 125 -1.74 -5.82 -7.10
C ALA A 125 -1.02 -4.49 -7.27
N LYS A 126 -1.38 -3.51 -6.42
CA LYS A 126 -0.81 -2.16 -6.41
C LYS A 126 -0.35 -1.80 -5.00
N ALA A 127 0.92 -1.48 -4.85
CA ALA A 127 1.49 -0.95 -3.61
C ALA A 127 1.61 0.57 -3.72
N ALA A 128 0.92 1.31 -2.86
CA ALA A 128 0.97 2.77 -2.81
C ALA A 128 2.01 3.24 -1.79
N PHE A 129 2.73 4.31 -2.13
CA PHE A 129 3.67 5.01 -1.26
C PHE A 129 3.39 6.50 -1.32
N HIS A 130 2.65 7.00 -0.34
CA HIS A 130 2.28 8.40 -0.24
C HIS A 130 3.47 9.23 0.23
N LEU A 131 3.75 10.30 -0.48
CA LEU A 131 4.87 11.21 -0.20
C LEU A 131 4.37 12.48 0.48
N HIS A 132 5.23 13.11 1.25
CA HIS A 132 4.97 14.44 1.79
C HIS A 132 5.04 15.48 0.66
N PRO A 133 4.24 16.55 0.65
CA PRO A 133 4.23 17.59 -0.40
C PRO A 133 5.60 18.20 -0.67
N ASN A 134 6.46 18.23 0.34
CA ASN A 134 7.81 18.80 0.27
C ASN A 134 8.86 17.87 -0.35
N VAL A 135 8.50 16.66 -0.79
CA VAL A 135 9.42 15.71 -1.44
C VAL A 135 9.38 15.93 -2.95
N ALA A 136 10.52 16.31 -3.52
CA ALA A 136 10.67 16.38 -4.97
C ALA A 136 10.98 14.98 -5.50
N VAL A 137 10.23 14.55 -6.54
CA VAL A 137 10.33 13.21 -7.11
C VAL A 137 10.78 13.28 -8.56
N ARG A 138 11.76 12.44 -8.92
CA ARG A 138 12.16 12.20 -10.30
C ARG A 138 12.17 10.70 -10.57
N LEU A 139 11.40 10.26 -11.58
CA LEU A 139 11.41 8.87 -12.04
C LEU A 139 12.56 8.64 -13.03
N ASP A 140 13.21 7.50 -12.92
CA ASP A 140 14.17 6.98 -13.87
C ASP A 140 13.73 5.54 -14.25
N HIS A 141 12.98 5.43 -15.34
CA HIS A 141 12.44 4.16 -15.80
C HIS A 141 13.52 3.25 -16.41
N GLU A 142 14.62 3.81 -16.91
CA GLU A 142 15.73 3.02 -17.48
C GLU A 142 16.47 2.22 -16.40
N ASN A 143 16.60 2.81 -15.21
CA ASN A 143 17.30 2.20 -14.07
C ASN A 143 16.34 1.60 -13.01
N ASN A 144 15.03 1.62 -13.24
CA ASN A 144 14.00 1.13 -12.30
C ASN A 144 14.11 1.75 -10.91
N LEU A 145 14.20 3.07 -10.86
CA LEU A 145 14.30 3.80 -9.61
C LEU A 145 13.53 5.14 -9.64
N ALA A 146 13.30 5.69 -8.46
CA ALA A 146 12.88 7.06 -8.28
C ALA A 146 13.79 7.76 -7.27
N SER A 147 14.23 8.97 -7.59
CA SER A 147 14.95 9.83 -6.65
C SER A 147 13.95 10.70 -5.88
N LEU A 148 14.11 10.74 -4.56
CA LEU A 148 13.27 11.48 -3.63
C LEU A 148 14.16 12.51 -2.91
N ALA A 149 14.07 13.77 -3.31
CA ALA A 149 14.87 14.84 -2.68
C ALA A 149 14.03 15.54 -1.59
N LEU A 150 14.60 15.64 -0.40
CA LEU A 150 14.00 16.28 0.77
C LEU A 150 14.46 17.73 0.89
N LYS A 151 13.70 18.57 1.59
CA LYS A 151 14.05 19.99 1.81
C LYS A 151 15.36 20.21 2.56
N ASN A 152 15.77 19.25 3.38
CA ASN A 152 17.05 19.30 4.13
C ASN A 152 18.28 18.96 3.28
N GLY A 153 18.10 18.68 1.98
CA GLY A 153 19.14 18.30 1.05
C GLY A 153 19.38 16.80 0.93
N GLU A 154 18.78 15.98 1.79
CA GLU A 154 18.90 14.53 1.65
C GLU A 154 18.23 14.04 0.38
N VAL A 155 18.86 13.07 -0.27
CA VAL A 155 18.31 12.34 -1.41
C VAL A 155 18.16 10.88 -1.03
N TRP A 156 16.99 10.33 -1.31
CA TRP A 156 16.71 8.91 -1.12
C TRP A 156 16.39 8.26 -2.46
N ILE A 157 16.89 7.07 -2.67
CA ILE A 157 16.65 6.29 -3.88
C ILE A 157 15.65 5.19 -3.57
N PHE A 158 14.52 5.26 -4.25
CA PHE A 158 13.50 4.21 -4.23
C PHE A 158 13.74 3.27 -5.41
N ASN A 159 14.17 2.03 -5.13
CA ASN A 159 14.41 0.99 -6.12
C ASN A 159 13.28 -0.03 -6.10
N PHE A 160 13.03 -0.69 -7.24
CA PHE A 160 12.00 -1.71 -7.38
C PHE A 160 12.37 -2.80 -8.39
N GLY A 161 11.67 -3.94 -8.34
CA GLY A 161 11.93 -5.08 -9.22
C GLY A 161 11.64 -4.76 -10.69
N LEU A 162 12.38 -5.42 -11.60
CA LEU A 162 12.28 -5.23 -13.06
C LEU A 162 10.92 -5.66 -13.63
N ASP A 163 10.22 -6.53 -12.94
CA ASP A 163 8.90 -7.07 -13.27
C ASP A 163 7.74 -6.17 -12.79
N LEU A 164 8.07 -5.05 -12.16
CA LEU A 164 7.11 -4.10 -11.62
C LEU A 164 6.99 -2.86 -12.51
N ASN A 165 5.80 -2.28 -12.55
CA ASN A 165 5.57 -0.99 -13.20
C ASN A 165 5.43 0.10 -12.13
N LEU A 166 6.23 1.16 -12.24
CA LEU A 166 6.17 2.33 -11.35
C LEU A 166 5.44 3.48 -12.04
N GLN A 167 4.46 4.04 -11.34
CA GLN A 167 3.74 5.25 -11.74
C GLN A 167 3.80 6.30 -10.63
N LEU A 168 3.81 7.57 -11.03
CA LEU A 168 3.67 8.71 -10.12
C LEU A 168 2.30 9.32 -10.31
N GLU A 169 1.48 9.28 -9.28
CA GLU A 169 0.10 9.79 -9.32
C GLU A 169 -0.07 10.99 -8.37
N PRO A 170 -0.95 11.93 -8.72
CA PRO A 170 -1.35 12.98 -7.79
C PRO A 170 -2.13 12.39 -6.61
N THR A 171 -1.99 13.01 -5.46
CA THR A 171 -2.76 12.71 -4.25
C THR A 171 -2.89 13.96 -3.40
N ILE A 172 -3.63 13.87 -2.31
CA ILE A 172 -3.76 14.94 -1.34
C ILE A 172 -3.11 14.54 -0.03
N PHE A 173 -2.58 15.52 0.68
CA PHE A 173 -1.97 15.38 1.99
C PHE A 173 -2.66 16.33 2.97
N PHE A 174 -2.94 15.84 4.17
CA PHE A 174 -3.48 16.66 5.24
C PHE A 174 -2.44 16.82 6.34
N GLU A 175 -2.04 18.04 6.58
CA GLU A 175 -1.16 18.37 7.68
C GLU A 175 -1.97 18.51 8.98
N ASN A 176 -1.43 18.03 10.10
CA ASN A 176 -2.10 18.10 11.39
C ASN A 176 -2.48 19.55 11.74
N GLY A 177 -3.77 19.77 12.01
CA GLY A 177 -4.33 21.05 12.36
C GLY A 177 -4.75 21.96 11.18
N LEU A 178 -4.49 21.53 9.94
CA LEU A 178 -4.99 22.21 8.76
C LEU A 178 -6.21 21.47 8.20
N PHE A 179 -7.26 22.21 7.85
CA PHE A 179 -8.48 21.67 7.23
C PHE A 179 -8.38 21.61 5.70
N GLU A 180 -7.42 22.33 5.12
CA GLU A 180 -7.23 22.38 3.68
C GLU A 180 -6.26 21.32 3.23
N PRO A 181 -6.62 20.52 2.21
CA PRO A 181 -5.70 19.54 1.64
C PRO A 181 -4.58 20.23 0.87
N LEU A 182 -3.37 19.69 0.96
CA LEU A 182 -2.23 20.08 0.16
C LEU A 182 -2.06 19.10 -1.00
N ASP A 183 -1.73 19.61 -2.17
CA ASP A 183 -1.35 18.76 -3.31
C ASP A 183 -0.10 17.99 -2.98
N SER A 184 -0.13 16.70 -3.25
CA SER A 184 0.99 15.78 -3.06
C SER A 184 1.04 14.72 -4.16
N LYS A 185 1.98 13.80 -4.03
CA LYS A 185 2.20 12.71 -4.98
C LYS A 185 2.31 11.40 -4.23
N LYS A 186 2.00 10.32 -4.93
CA LYS A 186 2.24 8.95 -4.48
C LYS A 186 2.92 8.14 -5.57
N LEU A 187 3.83 7.28 -5.19
CA LEU A 187 4.38 6.24 -6.04
C LEU A 187 3.44 5.02 -5.99
N ILE A 188 3.17 4.42 -7.13
CA ILE A 188 2.39 3.18 -7.26
C ILE A 188 3.25 2.16 -7.96
N LEU A 189 3.61 1.09 -7.24
CA LEU A 189 4.16 -0.12 -7.85
C LEU A 189 3.02 -1.07 -8.19
N SER A 190 2.97 -1.57 -9.41
CA SER A 190 1.94 -2.50 -9.85
C SER A 190 2.51 -3.72 -10.56
N THR A 191 1.83 -4.86 -10.39
CA THR A 191 2.12 -6.12 -11.08
C THR A 191 0.85 -6.93 -11.26
N ASP A 192 0.83 -7.80 -12.29
CA ASP A 192 -0.29 -8.71 -12.54
C ASP A 192 -0.31 -9.84 -11.49
N LEU A 193 -1.50 -10.22 -11.06
CA LEU A 193 -1.75 -11.39 -10.22
C LEU A 193 -2.04 -12.59 -11.11
N LEU A 194 -1.01 -13.34 -11.48
CA LEU A 194 -1.11 -14.47 -12.41
C LEU A 194 -1.09 -15.83 -11.71
N GLU A 195 -0.55 -15.88 -10.50
CA GLU A 195 -0.28 -17.10 -9.75
C GLU A 195 -0.76 -16.97 -8.29
N TYR A 196 -0.73 -18.09 -7.56
CA TYR A 196 -1.11 -18.15 -6.15
C TYR A 196 -0.13 -17.43 -5.20
N GLY A 197 0.96 -16.86 -5.72
CA GLY A 197 1.93 -16.09 -4.96
C GLY A 197 2.61 -15.04 -5.82
N THR A 198 2.34 -13.76 -5.57
CA THR A 198 2.92 -12.62 -6.30
C THR A 198 3.64 -11.71 -5.32
N ARG A 199 4.86 -11.29 -5.65
CA ARG A 199 5.73 -10.46 -4.79
C ARG A 199 5.97 -9.10 -5.41
N ILE A 200 5.93 -8.06 -4.57
CA ILE A 200 6.33 -6.69 -4.89
C ILE A 200 7.53 -6.36 -3.99
N LYS A 201 8.72 -6.30 -4.56
CA LYS A 201 9.95 -5.96 -3.84
C LYS A 201 10.37 -4.54 -4.14
N TRP A 202 10.76 -3.82 -3.09
CA TRP A 202 11.21 -2.44 -3.18
C TRP A 202 12.23 -2.13 -2.08
N SER A 203 12.99 -1.08 -2.27
CA SER A 203 13.86 -0.55 -1.22
C SER A 203 13.92 0.96 -1.28
N LEU A 204 14.20 1.56 -0.13
CA LEU A 204 14.46 2.99 0.01
C LEU A 204 15.82 3.14 0.68
N VAL A 205 16.78 3.73 -0.02
CA VAL A 205 18.17 3.85 0.43
C VAL A 205 18.59 5.31 0.34
N ARG A 206 19.19 5.83 1.40
CA ARG A 206 19.77 7.17 1.38
C ARG A 206 20.96 7.20 0.44
N ALA A 207 20.96 8.14 -0.50
CA ALA A 207 22.13 8.39 -1.33
C ALA A 207 23.25 8.94 -0.44
N LEU A 208 24.44 8.38 -0.59
CA LEU A 208 25.65 8.93 0.05
C LEU A 208 26.11 10.14 -0.79
N ASP A 209 26.52 11.20 -0.10
CA ASP A 209 27.15 12.40 -0.69
C ASP A 209 28.49 12.06 -1.33
#